data_ac54d08411961da435e15e45044feada
#
_entry.id   ac54d08411961da435e15e45044feada
#
_cell.length_a   1.000
_cell.length_b   1.000
_cell.length_c   1.000
_cell.angle_alpha   90.00
_cell.angle_beta   90.00
_cell.angle_gamma   90.00
#
_symmetry.space_group_name_H-M   'P 1'
#
loop_
_entity.id
_entity.type
_entity.pdbx_description
1 polymer ?
#
loop_
_entity_poly.entity_id
_entity_poly.type
_entity_poly.pdbx_seq_one_letter_code
_entity_poly.pdbx_strand_id
1 'polypeptide(L)'
;MILQSPIIHHVDLLLVGGTLRAVATAWKLKQQGFRVFCITPFSYFGEDLCSTLDLFAPKGREYRELFGTGDSLLPMKIKHTLDRKFIDAGIDYLFQTHPVQIVYDRNGIPAGMLVANRSGFQIIAAKVILDATDRSLVLRLAGAPFLPFQPGVYPVDLNVIGEVACRPDLWIHPCEGTVADGGKEYPVVRVTKEIEFRENSPAALARAAVAIRRAVWHPDTVEIADRCRNFAKSAARDRPQRAA
;
A
#
# COMPACT_ATOMS: atom_id res chain seq x y z
N MET A 1 -21.54 -6.65 -25.25
CA MET A 1 -21.95 -7.54 -24.13
C MET A 1 -22.01 -6.68 -22.88
N ILE A 2 -23.22 -6.38 -22.37
CA ILE A 2 -23.37 -5.63 -21.11
C ILE A 2 -23.05 -6.63 -20.00
N LEU A 3 -21.93 -6.45 -19.31
CA LEU A 3 -21.62 -7.22 -18.13
C LEU A 3 -22.64 -6.84 -17.03
N GLN A 4 -23.58 -7.71 -16.74
CA GLN A 4 -24.44 -7.57 -15.58
C GLN A 4 -23.65 -8.01 -14.33
N SER A 5 -22.97 -7.07 -13.69
CA SER A 5 -22.28 -7.34 -12.43
C SER A 5 -23.22 -7.08 -11.25
N PRO A 6 -23.32 -8.00 -10.28
CA PRO A 6 -24.21 -7.82 -9.14
C PRO A 6 -23.68 -6.70 -8.23
N ILE A 7 -24.60 -5.91 -7.67
CA ILE A 7 -24.27 -5.00 -6.56
C ILE A 7 -24.29 -5.83 -5.27
N ILE A 8 -23.14 -5.93 -4.62
CA ILE A 8 -23.00 -6.75 -3.40
C ILE A 8 -23.12 -5.94 -2.11
N HIS A 9 -22.81 -4.63 -2.17
CA HIS A 9 -22.91 -3.74 -1.00
C HIS A 9 -23.39 -2.34 -1.40
N HIS A 10 -24.06 -1.69 -0.44
CA HIS A 10 -24.44 -0.27 -0.49
C HIS A 10 -23.87 0.41 0.76
N VAL A 11 -22.89 1.30 0.58
CA VAL A 11 -22.17 1.94 1.69
C VAL A 11 -22.12 3.45 1.57
N ASP A 12 -21.78 4.13 2.65
CA ASP A 12 -21.55 5.57 2.61
C ASP A 12 -20.13 5.85 2.11
N LEU A 13 -19.16 5.03 2.53
CA LEU A 13 -17.77 5.12 2.09
C LEU A 13 -17.24 3.76 1.61
N LEU A 14 -16.70 3.75 0.40
CA LEU A 14 -15.82 2.69 -0.10
C LEU A 14 -14.36 3.15 0.03
N LEU A 15 -13.58 2.42 0.80
CA LEU A 15 -12.15 2.59 0.92
C LEU A 15 -11.42 1.63 -0.01
N VAL A 16 -10.54 2.16 -0.86
CA VAL A 16 -9.72 1.37 -1.78
C VAL A 16 -8.26 1.46 -1.36
N GLY A 17 -7.71 0.34 -0.89
CA GLY A 17 -6.36 0.23 -0.30
C GLY A 17 -6.43 -0.10 1.19
N GLY A 18 -5.44 -0.83 1.68
CA GLY A 18 -5.36 -1.33 3.06
C GLY A 18 -4.21 -0.74 3.86
N THR A 19 -3.75 0.49 3.54
CA THR A 19 -2.68 1.16 4.27
C THR A 19 -3.07 1.46 5.72
N LEU A 20 -2.09 1.70 6.58
CA LEU A 20 -2.33 2.05 7.98
C LEU A 20 -3.31 3.23 8.13
N ARG A 21 -3.13 4.28 7.32
CA ARG A 21 -4.04 5.44 7.33
C ARG A 21 -5.44 5.10 6.86
N ALA A 22 -5.55 4.22 5.89
CA ALA A 22 -6.82 3.73 5.39
C ALA A 22 -7.61 3.04 6.50
N VAL A 23 -6.99 2.09 7.19
CA VAL A 23 -7.59 1.37 8.31
C VAL A 23 -8.00 2.31 9.44
N ALA A 24 -7.13 3.24 9.83
CA ALA A 24 -7.44 4.23 10.87
C ALA A 24 -8.64 5.11 10.48
N THR A 25 -8.71 5.53 9.22
CA THR A 25 -9.82 6.35 8.70
C THR A 25 -11.13 5.57 8.70
N ALA A 26 -11.12 4.34 8.17
CA ALA A 26 -12.29 3.46 8.14
C ALA A 26 -12.84 3.22 9.54
N TRP A 27 -11.95 2.90 10.49
CA TRP A 27 -12.32 2.67 11.89
C TRP A 27 -12.97 3.90 12.54
N LYS A 28 -12.38 5.09 12.36
CA LYS A 28 -12.95 6.35 12.90
C LYS A 28 -14.32 6.67 12.31
N LEU A 29 -14.49 6.52 11.01
CA LEU A 29 -15.77 6.78 10.35
C LEU A 29 -16.84 5.77 10.77
N LYS A 30 -16.47 4.52 10.95
CA LYS A 30 -17.40 3.52 11.49
C LYS A 30 -17.91 3.88 12.89
N GLN A 31 -17.04 4.38 13.77
CA GLN A 31 -17.42 4.85 15.10
C GLN A 31 -18.39 6.06 15.06
N GLN A 32 -18.36 6.84 13.99
CA GLN A 32 -19.29 7.94 13.74
C GLN A 32 -20.61 7.47 13.10
N GLY A 33 -20.82 6.17 12.93
CA GLY A 33 -22.06 5.60 12.41
C GLY A 33 -22.10 5.45 10.89
N PHE A 34 -21.05 5.75 10.16
CA PHE A 34 -21.02 5.55 8.71
C PHE A 34 -20.94 4.06 8.35
N ARG A 35 -21.60 3.67 7.26
CA ARG A 35 -21.41 2.36 6.64
C ARG A 35 -20.15 2.41 5.79
N VAL A 36 -19.13 1.68 6.21
CA VAL A 36 -17.82 1.64 5.56
C VAL A 36 -17.58 0.24 5.02
N PHE A 37 -17.03 0.16 3.82
CA PHE A 37 -16.53 -1.06 3.20
C PHE A 37 -15.11 -0.84 2.70
N CYS A 38 -14.25 -1.84 2.81
CA CYS A 38 -12.87 -1.73 2.37
C CYS A 38 -12.54 -2.82 1.34
N ILE A 39 -11.81 -2.44 0.30
CA ILE A 39 -11.17 -3.40 -0.62
C ILE A 39 -9.68 -3.15 -0.68
N THR A 40 -8.88 -4.19 -0.79
CA THR A 40 -7.45 -4.09 -1.07
C THR A 40 -6.98 -5.20 -2.01
N PRO A 41 -6.03 -4.90 -2.93
CA PRO A 41 -5.39 -5.91 -3.78
C PRO A 41 -4.55 -6.91 -2.98
N PHE A 42 -4.18 -6.58 -1.75
CA PHE A 42 -3.38 -7.43 -0.87
C PHE A 42 -4.25 -8.43 -0.11
N SER A 43 -3.60 -9.44 0.47
CA SER A 43 -4.23 -10.44 1.32
C SER A 43 -4.20 -10.06 2.82
N TYR A 44 -3.86 -8.80 3.13
CA TYR A 44 -3.73 -8.28 4.48
C TYR A 44 -3.82 -6.75 4.49
N PHE A 45 -4.08 -6.16 5.67
CA PHE A 45 -3.96 -4.73 5.92
C PHE A 45 -2.55 -4.34 6.37
N GLY A 46 -2.19 -3.06 6.19
CA GLY A 46 -0.87 -2.53 6.54
C GLY A 46 0.18 -2.83 5.47
N GLU A 47 -0.22 -2.88 4.20
CA GLU A 47 0.69 -3.11 3.08
C GLU A 47 1.82 -2.08 2.99
N ASP A 48 1.57 -0.85 3.41
CA ASP A 48 2.56 0.23 3.46
C ASP A 48 3.66 0.00 4.51
N LEU A 49 3.38 -0.75 5.56
CA LEU A 49 4.35 -1.12 6.59
C LEU A 49 4.95 -2.50 6.34
N CYS A 50 4.09 -3.50 6.13
CA CYS A 50 4.53 -4.90 6.08
C CYS A 50 5.27 -5.23 4.79
N SER A 51 4.78 -4.79 3.61
CA SER A 51 5.43 -5.11 2.35
C SER A 51 6.73 -4.32 2.11
N THR A 52 6.89 -3.20 2.79
CA THR A 52 8.08 -2.36 2.71
C THR A 52 9.06 -2.55 3.87
N LEU A 53 8.71 -3.37 4.87
CA LEU A 53 9.41 -3.51 6.15
C LEU A 53 9.70 -2.14 6.79
N ASP A 54 8.76 -1.19 6.68
CA ASP A 54 8.86 0.14 7.31
C ASP A 54 8.36 0.09 8.76
N LEU A 55 8.97 -0.77 9.54
CA LEU A 55 8.55 -1.14 10.89
C LEU A 55 8.87 -0.05 11.93
N PHE A 56 9.76 0.87 11.57
CA PHE A 56 10.24 1.97 12.42
C PHE A 56 9.80 3.34 11.88
N ALA A 57 8.80 3.40 11.02
CA ALA A 57 8.25 4.65 10.52
C ALA A 57 7.90 5.59 11.67
N PRO A 58 8.04 6.93 11.51
CA PRO A 58 7.72 7.87 12.55
C PRO A 58 6.32 7.58 13.08
N LYS A 59 6.25 7.26 14.37
CA LYS A 59 5.05 6.82 15.09
C LYS A 59 4.04 7.98 15.11
N GLY A 60 3.34 8.16 13.98
CA GLY A 60 2.28 9.16 13.83
C GLY A 60 1.12 8.89 14.81
N ARG A 61 0.16 9.82 14.82
CA ARG A 61 -1.03 9.70 15.68
C ARG A 61 -1.80 8.41 15.40
N GLU A 62 -1.97 8.07 14.12
CA GLU A 62 -2.69 6.88 13.67
C GLU A 62 -2.02 5.59 14.15
N TYR A 63 -0.68 5.53 14.11
CA TYR A 63 0.07 4.39 14.61
C TYR A 63 -0.17 4.19 16.12
N ARG A 64 -0.08 5.28 16.91
CA ARG A 64 -0.31 5.21 18.37
C ARG A 64 -1.75 4.81 18.72
N GLU A 65 -2.73 5.28 17.98
CA GLU A 65 -4.14 4.94 18.19
C GLU A 65 -4.42 3.44 17.91
N LEU A 66 -3.72 2.85 16.95
CA LEU A 66 -3.92 1.45 16.56
C LEU A 66 -3.05 0.46 17.38
N PHE A 67 -1.81 0.83 17.67
CA PHE A 67 -0.83 -0.08 18.26
C PHE A 67 -0.37 0.31 19.67
N GLY A 68 -0.73 1.50 20.16
CA GLY A 68 -0.22 2.04 21.42
C GLY A 68 1.18 2.64 21.30
N THR A 69 1.88 2.75 22.45
CA THR A 69 3.22 3.37 22.57
C THR A 69 4.35 2.33 22.59
N GLY A 70 4.17 1.19 21.94
CA GLY A 70 5.19 0.13 21.91
C GLY A 70 6.30 0.38 20.88
N ASP A 71 7.37 -0.41 21.00
CA ASP A 71 8.49 -0.48 20.08
C ASP A 71 8.07 -1.07 18.71
N SER A 72 9.05 -1.31 17.82
CA SER A 72 8.81 -1.91 16.51
C SER A 72 7.91 -3.14 16.57
N LEU A 73 6.99 -3.23 15.63
CA LEU A 73 6.08 -4.36 15.52
C LEU A 73 6.50 -5.28 14.38
N LEU A 74 6.54 -6.57 14.62
CA LEU A 74 6.68 -7.57 13.56
C LEU A 74 5.51 -7.47 12.58
N PRO A 75 5.72 -7.74 11.29
CA PRO A 75 4.66 -7.69 10.27
C PRO A 75 3.42 -8.49 10.64
N MET A 76 3.58 -9.68 11.24
CA MET A 76 2.44 -10.50 11.67
C MET A 76 1.61 -9.81 12.77
N LYS A 77 2.24 -9.14 13.71
CA LYS A 77 1.54 -8.38 14.77
C LYS A 77 0.78 -7.19 14.18
N ILE A 78 1.35 -6.51 13.19
CA ILE A 78 0.68 -5.43 12.47
C ILE A 78 -0.57 -5.97 11.77
N LYS A 79 -0.43 -6.99 10.94
CA LYS A 79 -1.54 -7.62 10.20
C LYS A 79 -2.67 -8.04 11.15
N HIS A 80 -2.35 -8.83 12.17
CA HIS A 80 -3.31 -9.30 13.15
C HIS A 80 -4.04 -8.16 13.87
N THR A 81 -3.32 -7.10 14.28
CA THR A 81 -3.93 -5.96 14.97
C THR A 81 -4.91 -5.22 14.07
N LEU A 82 -4.54 -5.01 12.78
CA LEU A 82 -5.41 -4.31 11.84
C LEU A 82 -6.64 -5.14 11.46
N ASP A 83 -6.49 -6.45 11.26
CA ASP A 83 -7.61 -7.37 11.02
C ASP A 83 -8.59 -7.35 12.19
N ARG A 84 -8.09 -7.46 13.43
CA ARG A 84 -8.92 -7.41 14.64
C ARG A 84 -9.68 -6.09 14.74
N LYS A 85 -9.06 -4.95 14.43
CA LYS A 85 -9.72 -3.64 14.44
C LYS A 85 -10.93 -3.59 13.50
N PHE A 86 -10.84 -4.20 12.31
CA PHE A 86 -11.95 -4.27 11.36
C PHE A 86 -13.05 -5.22 11.84
N ILE A 87 -12.67 -6.41 12.31
CA ILE A 87 -13.60 -7.41 12.84
C ILE A 87 -14.36 -6.85 14.04
N ASP A 88 -13.66 -6.32 15.03
CA ASP A 88 -14.26 -5.80 16.27
C ASP A 88 -15.14 -4.57 16.02
N ALA A 89 -14.84 -3.78 14.99
CA ALA A 89 -15.67 -2.67 14.57
C ALA A 89 -16.86 -3.07 13.67
N GLY A 90 -16.92 -4.31 13.21
CA GLY A 90 -17.93 -4.77 12.25
C GLY A 90 -17.82 -4.03 10.91
N ILE A 91 -16.61 -3.84 10.41
CA ILE A 91 -16.34 -3.29 9.08
C ILE A 91 -16.14 -4.44 8.11
N ASP A 92 -16.98 -4.50 7.09
CA ASP A 92 -16.84 -5.50 6.02
C ASP A 92 -15.73 -5.13 5.05
N TYR A 93 -15.02 -6.15 4.55
CA TYR A 93 -13.92 -5.95 3.61
C TYR A 93 -13.72 -7.13 2.66
N LEU A 94 -12.99 -6.89 1.57
CA LEU A 94 -12.53 -7.90 0.63
C LEU A 94 -11.05 -7.75 0.35
N PHE A 95 -10.29 -8.78 0.67
CA PHE A 95 -8.90 -8.94 0.25
C PHE A 95 -8.79 -9.42 -1.20
N GLN A 96 -7.62 -9.26 -1.81
CA GLN A 96 -7.33 -9.69 -3.19
C GLN A 96 -8.39 -9.19 -4.18
N THR A 97 -8.89 -7.97 -3.94
CA THR A 97 -9.94 -7.34 -4.74
C THR A 97 -9.39 -6.06 -5.38
N HIS A 98 -9.47 -6.02 -6.69
CA HIS A 98 -8.91 -4.94 -7.50
C HIS A 98 -10.01 -3.99 -7.97
N PRO A 99 -9.83 -2.66 -7.85
CA PRO A 99 -10.71 -1.70 -8.50
C PRO A 99 -10.49 -1.76 -10.02
N VAL A 100 -11.60 -1.77 -10.77
CA VAL A 100 -11.57 -1.91 -12.23
C VAL A 100 -12.07 -0.65 -12.91
N GLN A 101 -13.22 -0.12 -12.45
CA GLN A 101 -13.86 1.03 -13.05
C GLN A 101 -14.76 1.74 -12.06
N ILE A 102 -14.81 3.07 -12.13
CA ILE A 102 -15.81 3.86 -11.39
C ILE A 102 -17.16 3.68 -12.07
N VAL A 103 -18.18 3.39 -11.28
CA VAL A 103 -19.57 3.36 -11.72
C VAL A 103 -20.18 4.72 -11.50
N TYR A 104 -20.79 5.28 -12.51
CA TYR A 104 -21.46 6.58 -12.48
C TYR A 104 -22.97 6.41 -12.50
N ASP A 105 -23.68 7.32 -11.84
CA ASP A 105 -25.14 7.42 -11.97
C ASP A 105 -25.56 8.04 -13.31
N ARG A 106 -26.87 8.24 -13.50
CA ARG A 106 -27.43 8.83 -14.73
C ARG A 106 -27.03 10.30 -14.94
N ASN A 107 -26.55 10.97 -13.89
CA ASN A 107 -26.12 12.36 -13.92
C ASN A 107 -24.60 12.49 -14.09
N GLY A 108 -23.88 11.36 -14.24
CA GLY A 108 -22.43 11.35 -14.36
C GLY A 108 -21.71 11.50 -13.01
N ILE A 109 -22.40 11.31 -11.88
CA ILE A 109 -21.81 11.39 -10.55
C ILE A 109 -21.29 10.01 -10.13
N PRO A 110 -20.06 9.89 -9.59
CA PRO A 110 -19.57 8.64 -9.05
C PRO A 110 -20.52 8.03 -8.03
N ALA A 111 -20.97 6.80 -8.26
CA ALA A 111 -21.96 6.10 -7.46
C ALA A 111 -21.49 4.73 -6.94
N GLY A 112 -20.25 4.35 -7.26
CA GLY A 112 -19.68 3.09 -6.83
C GLY A 112 -18.46 2.68 -7.63
N MET A 113 -18.03 1.46 -7.40
CA MET A 113 -16.86 0.85 -8.03
C MET A 113 -17.18 -0.55 -8.55
N LEU A 114 -16.84 -0.81 -9.80
CA LEU A 114 -16.69 -2.16 -10.32
C LEU A 114 -15.38 -2.72 -9.83
N VAL A 115 -15.43 -3.88 -9.21
CA VAL A 115 -14.26 -4.59 -8.66
C VAL A 115 -14.15 -5.97 -9.25
N ALA A 116 -12.93 -6.53 -9.25
CA ALA A 116 -12.62 -7.88 -9.70
C ALA A 116 -11.90 -8.66 -8.60
N ASN A 117 -12.34 -9.87 -8.36
CA ASN A 117 -11.72 -10.83 -7.45
C ASN A 117 -11.98 -12.28 -7.93
N ARG A 118 -11.74 -13.27 -7.08
CA ARG A 118 -11.97 -14.69 -7.41
C ARG A 118 -13.43 -15.02 -7.72
N SER A 119 -14.38 -14.22 -7.22
CA SER A 119 -15.82 -14.39 -7.50
C SER A 119 -16.25 -13.70 -8.80
N GLY A 120 -15.30 -13.13 -9.56
CA GLY A 120 -15.58 -12.42 -10.80
C GLY A 120 -15.76 -10.91 -10.58
N PHE A 121 -16.59 -10.30 -11.42
CA PHE A 121 -16.90 -8.86 -11.37
C PHE A 121 -18.09 -8.59 -10.47
N GLN A 122 -17.94 -7.62 -9.58
CA GLN A 122 -18.95 -7.20 -8.61
C GLN A 122 -18.97 -5.68 -8.51
N ILE A 123 -20.08 -5.10 -8.07
CA ILE A 123 -20.22 -3.66 -7.86
C ILE A 123 -20.43 -3.41 -6.36
N ILE A 124 -19.69 -2.42 -5.85
CA ILE A 124 -19.92 -1.84 -4.53
C ILE A 124 -20.44 -0.43 -4.76
N ALA A 125 -21.73 -0.22 -4.46
CA ALA A 125 -22.33 1.09 -4.53
C ALA A 125 -21.89 1.93 -3.32
N ALA A 126 -21.42 3.14 -3.55
CA ALA A 126 -20.87 4.00 -2.51
C ALA A 126 -21.16 5.48 -2.82
N LYS A 127 -21.46 6.27 -1.77
CA LYS A 127 -21.61 7.72 -1.89
C LYS A 127 -20.27 8.43 -2.07
N VAL A 128 -19.22 7.90 -1.42
CA VAL A 128 -17.86 8.42 -1.48
C VAL A 128 -16.90 7.25 -1.72
N ILE A 129 -15.91 7.46 -2.58
CA ILE A 129 -14.82 6.53 -2.82
C ILE A 129 -13.52 7.20 -2.38
N LEU A 130 -12.82 6.62 -1.42
CA LEU A 130 -11.54 7.10 -0.92
C LEU A 130 -10.40 6.26 -1.51
N ASP A 131 -9.51 6.91 -2.26
CA ASP A 131 -8.30 6.29 -2.79
C ASP A 131 -7.18 6.31 -1.75
N ALA A 132 -6.86 5.16 -1.21
CA ALA A 132 -5.74 4.94 -0.30
C ALA A 132 -4.66 4.04 -0.92
N THR A 133 -4.67 3.90 -2.25
CA THR A 133 -3.64 3.16 -2.97
C THR A 133 -2.37 4.01 -3.10
N ASP A 134 -1.24 3.35 -3.16
CA ASP A 134 0.08 4.01 -3.24
C ASP A 134 0.32 4.77 -4.55
N ARG A 135 -0.42 4.45 -5.62
CA ARG A 135 -0.29 5.06 -6.95
C ARG A 135 -1.54 5.81 -7.41
N SER A 136 -2.40 6.19 -6.48
CA SER A 136 -3.65 6.91 -6.79
C SER A 136 -4.46 6.21 -7.90
N LEU A 137 -4.64 4.88 -7.73
CA LEU A 137 -5.23 4.04 -8.76
C LEU A 137 -6.68 4.44 -9.07
N VAL A 138 -7.47 4.81 -8.05
CA VAL A 138 -8.86 5.24 -8.24
C VAL A 138 -8.91 6.57 -9.00
N LEU A 139 -8.01 7.51 -8.69
CA LEU A 139 -7.92 8.77 -9.43
C LEU A 139 -7.53 8.55 -10.90
N ARG A 140 -6.66 7.57 -11.18
CA ARG A 140 -6.33 7.18 -12.56
C ARG A 140 -7.53 6.59 -13.30
N LEU A 141 -8.30 5.75 -12.63
CA LEU A 141 -9.54 5.19 -13.18
C LEU A 141 -10.61 6.28 -13.40
N ALA A 142 -10.57 7.35 -12.61
CA ALA A 142 -11.43 8.53 -12.79
C ALA A 142 -10.97 9.45 -13.95
N GLY A 143 -9.84 9.15 -14.59
CA GLY A 143 -9.30 9.99 -15.65
C GLY A 143 -8.63 11.29 -15.16
N ALA A 144 -8.27 11.37 -13.87
CA ALA A 144 -7.58 12.53 -13.35
C ALA A 144 -6.22 12.74 -14.08
N PRO A 145 -5.87 13.98 -14.42
CA PRO A 145 -4.61 14.26 -15.08
C PRO A 145 -3.42 14.08 -14.12
N PHE A 146 -2.36 13.45 -14.59
CA PHE A 146 -1.11 13.28 -13.87
C PHE A 146 0.03 13.94 -14.65
N LEU A 147 1.07 14.38 -13.94
CA LEU A 147 2.28 14.86 -14.59
C LEU A 147 2.92 13.73 -15.41
N PRO A 148 3.40 14.01 -16.63
CA PRO A 148 4.09 13.00 -17.42
C PRO A 148 5.32 12.48 -16.67
N PHE A 149 5.54 11.18 -16.80
CA PHE A 149 6.76 10.56 -16.29
C PHE A 149 7.98 11.13 -17.04
N GLN A 150 9.02 11.45 -16.29
CA GLN A 150 10.30 11.90 -16.86
C GLN A 150 11.29 10.73 -16.77
N PRO A 151 11.80 10.19 -17.90
CA PRO A 151 12.87 9.21 -17.88
C PRO A 151 14.12 9.78 -17.15
N GLY A 152 14.81 8.91 -16.40
CA GLY A 152 15.98 9.34 -15.65
C GLY A 152 16.46 8.31 -14.64
N VAL A 153 17.46 8.68 -13.87
CA VAL A 153 18.01 7.90 -12.78
C VAL A 153 17.32 8.31 -11.47
N TYR A 154 16.78 7.35 -10.76
CA TYR A 154 16.03 7.56 -9.53
C TYR A 154 16.58 6.72 -8.38
N PRO A 155 16.72 7.28 -7.17
CA PRO A 155 17.04 6.49 -5.99
C PRO A 155 15.85 5.60 -5.61
N VAL A 156 16.14 4.32 -5.42
CA VAL A 156 15.16 3.31 -5.00
C VAL A 156 15.58 2.76 -3.66
N ASP A 157 14.69 2.87 -2.66
CA ASP A 157 14.93 2.41 -1.30
C ASP A 157 14.27 1.05 -1.06
N LEU A 158 14.99 0.17 -0.38
CA LEU A 158 14.52 -1.13 0.05
C LEU A 158 14.98 -1.40 1.49
N ASN A 159 14.08 -1.82 2.37
CA ASN A 159 14.45 -2.24 3.71
C ASN A 159 14.80 -3.73 3.73
N VAL A 160 15.77 -4.09 4.54
CA VAL A 160 16.26 -5.46 4.71
C VAL A 160 16.44 -5.73 6.21
N ILE A 161 16.06 -6.91 6.67
CA ILE A 161 16.33 -7.44 8.01
C ILE A 161 17.52 -8.38 7.90
N GLY A 162 18.53 -8.18 8.75
CA GLY A 162 19.79 -8.94 8.73
C GLY A 162 20.88 -8.24 7.94
N GLU A 163 21.86 -9.02 7.50
CA GLU A 163 23.03 -8.53 6.76
C GLU A 163 22.69 -8.24 5.29
N VAL A 164 23.44 -7.33 4.70
CA VAL A 164 23.35 -6.98 3.27
C VAL A 164 24.72 -7.03 2.61
N ALA A 165 24.73 -7.33 1.33
CA ALA A 165 25.96 -7.33 0.54
C ALA A 165 26.59 -5.93 0.51
N CYS A 166 27.88 -5.83 0.85
CA CYS A 166 28.64 -4.59 0.71
C CYS A 166 29.09 -4.42 -0.75
N ARG A 167 28.50 -3.44 -1.45
CA ARG A 167 28.79 -3.15 -2.85
C ARG A 167 28.94 -1.65 -3.07
N PRO A 168 29.81 -1.20 -3.99
CA PRO A 168 30.07 0.22 -4.21
C PRO A 168 28.87 0.99 -4.79
N ASP A 169 27.89 0.29 -5.37
CA ASP A 169 26.68 0.85 -5.98
C ASP A 169 25.46 0.83 -5.05
N LEU A 170 25.67 0.54 -3.74
CA LEU A 170 24.65 0.52 -2.71
C LEU A 170 24.99 1.51 -1.58
N TRP A 171 24.02 2.34 -1.20
CA TRP A 171 24.11 3.15 0.01
C TRP A 171 23.30 2.48 1.12
N ILE A 172 24.03 2.06 2.18
CA ILE A 172 23.44 1.34 3.31
C ILE A 172 23.25 2.30 4.48
N HIS A 173 22.02 2.43 4.93
CA HIS A 173 21.65 3.29 6.05
C HIS A 173 21.05 2.44 7.17
N PRO A 174 21.64 2.39 8.37
CA PRO A 174 21.03 1.71 9.50
C PRO A 174 19.68 2.37 9.84
N CYS A 175 18.66 1.55 10.11
CA CYS A 175 17.40 2.03 10.67
C CYS A 175 17.53 2.09 12.20
N GLU A 176 16.73 2.94 12.83
CA GLU A 176 16.67 3.00 14.29
C GLU A 176 15.94 1.74 14.81
N GLY A 177 16.69 0.79 15.39
CA GLY A 177 16.15 -0.38 16.06
C GLY A 177 16.50 -1.71 15.39
N THR A 178 16.14 -2.77 16.09
CA THR A 178 16.32 -4.16 15.72
C THR A 178 14.99 -4.90 15.66
N VAL A 179 14.95 -6.01 14.99
CA VAL A 179 13.83 -6.95 15.00
C VAL A 179 14.26 -8.20 15.74
N ALA A 180 13.51 -8.57 16.77
CA ALA A 180 13.77 -9.80 17.53
C ALA A 180 12.95 -10.96 16.92
N ASP A 181 13.65 -12.05 16.58
CA ASP A 181 13.03 -13.31 16.16
C ASP A 181 13.81 -14.48 16.74
N GLY A 182 13.10 -15.47 17.29
CA GLY A 182 13.70 -16.68 17.88
C GLY A 182 14.70 -16.40 19.00
N GLY A 183 14.59 -15.28 19.74
CA GLY A 183 15.52 -14.87 20.79
C GLY A 183 16.82 -14.23 20.29
N LYS A 184 16.93 -13.97 18.99
CA LYS A 184 18.04 -13.26 18.37
C LYS A 184 17.55 -11.92 17.81
N GLU A 185 18.35 -10.89 17.94
CA GLU A 185 18.09 -9.56 17.38
C GLU A 185 18.79 -9.39 16.03
N TYR A 186 18.07 -8.84 15.07
CA TYR A 186 18.59 -8.58 13.72
C TYR A 186 18.50 -7.09 13.41
N PRO A 187 19.55 -6.50 12.82
CA PRO A 187 19.51 -5.12 12.38
C PRO A 187 18.50 -4.96 11.24
N VAL A 188 17.87 -3.81 11.17
CA VAL A 188 17.10 -3.39 10.00
C VAL A 188 17.89 -2.30 9.30
N VAL A 189 18.11 -2.48 8.02
CA VAL A 189 18.86 -1.53 7.20
C VAL A 189 18.02 -1.07 6.02
N ARG A 190 18.19 0.19 5.65
CA ARG A 190 17.67 0.74 4.39
C ARG A 190 18.79 0.77 3.38
N VAL A 191 18.56 0.16 2.25
CA VAL A 191 19.48 0.20 1.14
C VAL A 191 18.90 1.05 0.03
N THR A 192 19.66 2.05 -0.43
CA THR A 192 19.34 2.88 -1.58
C THR A 192 20.22 2.45 -2.77
N LYS A 193 19.60 2.32 -3.93
CA LYS A 193 20.26 2.08 -5.20
C LYS A 193 19.71 3.02 -6.26
N GLU A 194 20.59 3.63 -7.05
CA GLU A 194 20.18 4.35 -8.24
C GLU A 194 19.83 3.41 -9.39
N ILE A 195 18.64 3.62 -9.97
CA ILE A 195 18.12 2.79 -11.07
C ILE A 195 17.63 3.71 -12.19
N GLU A 196 18.05 3.42 -13.41
CA GLU A 196 17.55 4.10 -14.61
C GLU A 196 16.16 3.60 -14.96
N PHE A 197 15.21 4.53 -15.08
CA PHE A 197 13.85 4.28 -15.55
C PHE A 197 13.63 5.01 -16.89
N ARG A 198 13.29 4.26 -17.91
CA ARG A 198 12.89 4.80 -19.22
C ARG A 198 11.39 4.97 -19.35
N GLU A 199 10.64 4.24 -18.53
CA GLU A 199 9.18 4.22 -18.52
C GLU A 199 8.66 3.97 -17.10
N ASN A 200 7.44 4.42 -16.81
CA ASN A 200 6.74 4.15 -15.56
C ASN A 200 5.71 3.01 -15.74
N SER A 201 6.20 1.84 -16.17
CA SER A 201 5.36 0.65 -16.32
C SER A 201 5.48 -0.31 -15.14
N PRO A 202 4.47 -1.14 -14.84
CA PRO A 202 4.59 -2.19 -13.84
C PRO A 202 5.79 -3.12 -14.10
N ALA A 203 6.10 -3.39 -15.36
CA ALA A 203 7.24 -4.21 -15.74
C ALA A 203 8.59 -3.54 -15.41
N ALA A 204 8.72 -2.22 -15.65
CA ALA A 204 9.92 -1.48 -15.26
C ALA A 204 10.13 -1.49 -13.75
N LEU A 205 9.06 -1.29 -12.97
CA LEU A 205 9.11 -1.35 -11.51
C LEU A 205 9.47 -2.75 -11.00
N ALA A 206 8.93 -3.80 -11.60
CA ALA A 206 9.27 -5.18 -11.25
C ALA A 206 10.75 -5.49 -11.55
N ARG A 207 11.28 -5.08 -12.71
CA ARG A 207 12.70 -5.22 -13.05
C ARG A 207 13.59 -4.51 -12.03
N ALA A 208 13.24 -3.28 -11.64
CA ALA A 208 13.96 -2.52 -10.64
C ALA A 208 13.96 -3.22 -9.26
N ALA A 209 12.80 -3.72 -8.83
CA ALA A 209 12.70 -4.48 -7.59
C ALA A 209 13.55 -5.75 -7.58
N VAL A 210 13.58 -6.48 -8.69
CA VAL A 210 14.46 -7.66 -8.85
C VAL A 210 15.94 -7.25 -8.82
N ALA A 211 16.29 -6.17 -9.51
CA ALA A 211 17.69 -5.71 -9.56
C ALA A 211 18.22 -5.32 -8.18
N ILE A 212 17.45 -4.57 -7.38
CA ILE A 212 17.87 -4.17 -6.04
C ILE A 212 17.91 -5.36 -5.08
N ARG A 213 16.92 -6.28 -5.11
CA ARG A 213 16.92 -7.49 -4.28
C ARG A 213 18.13 -8.38 -4.53
N ARG A 214 18.50 -8.58 -5.79
CA ARG A 214 19.72 -9.32 -6.15
C ARG A 214 20.99 -8.62 -5.69
N ALA A 215 20.99 -7.29 -5.69
CA ALA A 215 22.16 -6.51 -5.27
C ALA A 215 22.38 -6.56 -3.75
N VAL A 216 21.30 -6.58 -2.95
CA VAL A 216 21.38 -6.56 -1.49
C VAL A 216 21.56 -7.94 -0.85
N TRP A 217 21.31 -9.01 -1.59
CA TRP A 217 21.29 -10.35 -1.03
C TRP A 217 22.64 -10.74 -0.40
N HIS A 218 22.60 -11.29 0.81
CA HIS A 218 23.71 -11.84 1.57
C HIS A 218 23.27 -13.16 2.23
N PRO A 219 24.17 -14.15 2.49
CA PRO A 219 23.80 -15.40 3.16
C PRO A 219 23.10 -15.23 4.51
N ASP A 220 23.43 -14.18 5.27
CA ASP A 220 22.84 -13.85 6.58
C ASP A 220 21.69 -12.82 6.48
N THR A 221 21.15 -12.59 5.29
CA THR A 221 19.92 -11.84 5.11
C THR A 221 18.75 -12.68 5.63
N VAL A 222 17.94 -12.09 6.53
CA VAL A 222 16.77 -12.76 7.11
C VAL A 222 15.53 -12.51 6.25
N GLU A 223 15.25 -11.24 5.93
CA GLU A 223 14.10 -10.86 5.12
C GLU A 223 14.41 -9.64 4.26
N ILE A 224 13.94 -9.64 3.04
CA ILE A 224 14.02 -8.51 2.11
C ILE A 224 12.60 -8.03 1.84
N ALA A 225 12.36 -6.72 1.94
CA ALA A 225 11.05 -6.14 1.68
C ALA A 225 10.49 -6.55 0.30
N ASP A 226 9.20 -6.86 0.26
CA ASP A 226 8.50 -7.21 -0.97
C ASP A 226 8.41 -6.03 -1.93
N ARG A 227 8.35 -4.81 -1.39
CA ARG A 227 8.18 -3.58 -2.15
C ARG A 227 9.20 -2.52 -1.76
N CYS A 228 9.67 -1.81 -2.76
CA CYS A 228 10.51 -0.63 -2.54
C CYS A 228 9.68 0.55 -2.04
N ARG A 229 10.24 1.33 -1.12
CA ARG A 229 9.52 2.42 -0.45
C ARG A 229 9.23 3.62 -1.35
N ASN A 230 10.11 3.93 -2.28
CA ASN A 230 10.12 5.19 -3.00
C ASN A 230 9.66 5.10 -4.46
N PHE A 231 9.17 3.96 -4.92
CA PHE A 231 8.68 3.86 -6.30
C PHE A 231 7.59 4.88 -6.62
N ALA A 232 6.69 5.13 -5.67
CA ALA A 232 5.63 6.12 -5.85
C ALA A 232 6.14 7.57 -5.76
N LYS A 233 7.21 7.81 -5.00
CA LYS A 233 7.74 9.18 -4.78
C LYS A 233 8.79 9.58 -5.82
N SER A 234 9.56 8.62 -6.31
CA SER A 234 10.69 8.88 -7.21
C SER A 234 10.35 8.70 -8.70
N ALA A 235 9.64 7.66 -9.06
CA ALA A 235 9.39 7.35 -10.48
C ALA A 235 8.28 8.16 -11.14
N ALA A 236 7.42 8.77 -10.40
CA ALA A 236 6.55 9.82 -10.83
C ALA A 236 6.29 10.69 -9.61
N ARG A 237 6.38 11.94 -9.73
CA ARG A 237 5.58 12.79 -8.89
C ARG A 237 4.14 12.52 -9.30
N ASP A 238 3.58 11.39 -8.84
CA ASP A 238 2.18 11.00 -9.01
C ASP A 238 1.29 11.99 -8.22
N ARG A 239 1.52 13.28 -8.44
CA ARG A 239 0.65 14.33 -7.92
C ARG A 239 -0.38 14.62 -9.00
N PRO A 240 -1.67 14.53 -8.66
CA PRO A 240 -2.68 15.08 -9.55
C PRO A 240 -2.33 16.55 -9.82
N GLN A 241 -2.42 16.98 -11.07
CA GLN A 241 -2.34 18.39 -11.39
C GLN A 241 -3.46 19.09 -10.60
N ARG A 242 -3.09 20.09 -9.79
CA ARG A 242 -4.12 20.94 -9.20
C ARG A 242 -4.86 21.59 -10.37
N ALA A 243 -6.17 21.45 -10.40
CA ALA A 243 -6.98 22.27 -11.27
C ALA A 243 -6.66 23.73 -10.96
N ALA A 244 -6.29 24.47 -12.02
CA ALA A 244 -6.06 25.91 -11.94
C ALA A 244 -7.38 26.63 -11.64
#